data_0b3b5f1df4ff60d127c34b1bbb78d5c6
#
_entry.id   0b3b5f1df4ff60d127c34b1bbb78d5c6
#
_cell.length_a   1.000
_cell.length_b   1.000
_cell.length_c   1.000
_cell.angle_alpha   90.00
_cell.angle_beta   90.00
_cell.angle_gamma   90.00
#
_symmetry.space_group_name_H-M   'P 1'
#
loop_
_entity.id
_entity.type
_entity.pdbx_description
1 polymer ?
#
loop_
_entity_poly.entity_id
_entity_poly.type
_entity_poly.pdbx_seq_one_letter_code
_entity_poly.pdbx_strand_id
1 'polypeptide(L)'
;MRKSFALLVFVVAALAVSVSGVSASNSSIVIPFEKHAVGPGHYVGTGGDGGTIEMQVYDSRFTGGDPETSDHWVQHFNATLRLTVGGQSLTATLEGQFNFTTRQTVLDGVVLDGWLSGAQVHEEAKLTGFSPLTFVGTVRLMRGSAG
;
A
#
# COMPACT_ATOMS: atom_id res chain seq x y z
N MET A 1 -22.79 -29.22 -15.00
CA MET A 1 -23.06 -28.19 -13.99
C MET A 1 -22.40 -28.45 -12.63
N ARG A 2 -22.45 -29.65 -12.15
CA ARG A 2 -21.86 -29.98 -10.84
C ARG A 2 -20.35 -29.94 -10.79
N LYS A 3 -19.67 -30.10 -11.91
CA LYS A 3 -18.21 -30.14 -11.98
C LYS A 3 -17.56 -28.78 -11.77
N SER A 4 -18.21 -27.72 -12.21
CA SER A 4 -17.65 -26.36 -12.07
C SER A 4 -17.70 -25.86 -10.63
N PHE A 5 -18.67 -26.29 -9.87
CA PHE A 5 -18.84 -25.89 -8.49
C PHE A 5 -17.78 -26.53 -7.58
N ALA A 6 -17.49 -27.78 -7.83
CA ALA A 6 -16.48 -28.51 -7.07
C ALA A 6 -15.06 -27.94 -7.28
N LEU A 7 -14.80 -27.45 -8.49
CA LEU A 7 -13.50 -26.85 -8.82
C LEU A 7 -13.28 -25.54 -8.07
N LEU A 8 -14.32 -24.71 -7.97
CA LEU A 8 -14.21 -23.44 -7.27
C LEU A 8 -13.93 -23.63 -5.78
N VAL A 9 -14.62 -24.55 -5.15
CA VAL A 9 -14.41 -24.87 -3.74
C VAL A 9 -13.00 -25.41 -3.49
N PHE A 10 -12.52 -26.22 -4.41
CA PHE A 10 -11.17 -26.76 -4.30
C PHE A 10 -10.09 -25.69 -4.36
N VAL A 11 -10.22 -24.72 -5.28
CA VAL A 11 -9.25 -23.60 -5.40
C VAL A 11 -9.21 -22.77 -4.13
N VAL A 12 -10.35 -22.47 -3.55
CA VAL A 12 -10.41 -21.71 -2.30
C VAL A 12 -9.77 -22.49 -1.16
N ALA A 13 -10.03 -23.76 -1.07
CA ALA A 13 -9.42 -24.61 -0.06
C ALA A 13 -7.90 -24.71 -0.23
N ALA A 14 -7.42 -24.81 -1.45
CA ALA A 14 -5.99 -24.84 -1.72
C ALA A 14 -5.29 -23.56 -1.30
N LEU A 15 -5.90 -22.40 -1.53
CA LEU A 15 -5.38 -21.12 -1.09
C LEU A 15 -5.33 -21.03 0.44
N ALA A 16 -6.35 -21.48 1.11
CA ALA A 16 -6.38 -21.50 2.57
C ALA A 16 -5.28 -22.40 3.15
N VAL A 17 -5.07 -23.55 2.56
CA VAL A 17 -4.01 -24.47 2.97
C VAL A 17 -2.63 -23.87 2.76
N SER A 18 -2.40 -23.20 1.63
CA SER A 18 -1.09 -22.57 1.39
C SER A 18 -0.80 -21.45 2.39
N VAL A 19 -1.79 -20.70 2.78
CA VAL A 19 -1.64 -19.65 3.82
C VAL A 19 -1.35 -20.27 5.18
N SER A 20 -2.06 -21.33 5.55
CA SER A 20 -1.86 -21.98 6.85
C SER A 20 -0.56 -22.79 6.95
N GLY A 21 0.00 -23.21 5.81
CA GLY A 21 1.26 -23.93 5.78
C GLY A 21 2.50 -23.04 5.86
N VAL A 22 2.34 -21.73 5.74
CA VAL A 22 3.45 -20.78 5.86
C VAL A 22 3.79 -20.60 7.34
N SER A 23 5.07 -20.60 7.64
CA SER A 23 5.58 -20.36 8.98
C SER A 23 5.00 -19.07 9.58
N ALA A 24 4.50 -19.14 10.80
CA ALA A 24 3.90 -18.01 11.50
C ALA A 24 4.84 -16.81 11.69
N SER A 25 6.15 -16.99 11.53
CA SER A 25 7.15 -15.96 11.77
C SER A 25 7.26 -14.89 10.68
N ASN A 26 6.75 -15.14 9.46
CA ASN A 26 6.91 -14.23 8.32
C ASN A 26 5.61 -14.04 7.53
N SER A 27 4.48 -13.97 8.22
CA SER A 27 3.22 -13.71 7.55
C SER A 27 3.17 -12.25 7.08
N SER A 28 2.95 -12.05 5.80
CA SER A 28 2.66 -10.74 5.24
C SER A 28 1.28 -10.71 4.62
N ILE A 29 0.64 -9.57 4.72
CA ILE A 29 -0.65 -9.31 4.09
C ILE A 29 -0.41 -8.29 3.00
N VAL A 30 -0.81 -8.60 1.77
CA VAL A 30 -0.68 -7.71 0.62
C VAL A 30 -2.07 -7.22 0.24
N ILE A 31 -2.23 -5.90 0.22
CA ILE A 31 -3.50 -5.24 -0.08
C ILE A 31 -3.30 -4.38 -1.32
N PRO A 32 -3.91 -4.75 -2.46
CA PRO A 32 -3.90 -3.90 -3.63
C PRO A 32 -4.77 -2.67 -3.40
N PHE A 33 -4.36 -1.53 -3.97
CA PHE A 33 -5.12 -0.30 -3.85
C PHE A 33 -5.07 0.54 -5.12
N GLU A 34 -6.05 1.44 -5.23
CA GLU A 34 -6.04 2.57 -6.12
C GLU A 34 -6.43 3.81 -5.31
N LYS A 35 -5.65 4.88 -5.43
CA LYS A 35 -5.94 6.15 -4.76
C LYS A 35 -5.73 7.31 -5.71
N HIS A 36 -6.52 8.36 -5.54
CA HIS A 36 -6.44 9.58 -6.34
C HIS A 36 -6.43 10.83 -5.46
N ALA A 37 -5.84 11.88 -5.98
CA ALA A 37 -5.75 13.15 -5.27
C ALA A 37 -7.13 13.83 -5.19
N VAL A 38 -7.48 14.30 -4.00
CA VAL A 38 -8.69 15.08 -3.73
C VAL A 38 -8.36 16.49 -3.22
N GLY A 39 -7.10 16.77 -2.98
CA GLY A 39 -6.57 18.05 -2.54
C GLY A 39 -5.06 17.98 -2.44
N PRO A 40 -4.37 19.08 -2.05
CA PRO A 40 -2.92 19.09 -1.93
C PRO A 40 -2.42 18.03 -0.96
N GLY A 41 -1.66 17.05 -1.46
CA GLY A 41 -1.12 15.96 -0.68
C GLY A 41 -2.15 15.01 -0.08
N HIS A 42 -3.43 15.16 -0.42
CA HIS A 42 -4.51 14.34 0.13
C HIS A 42 -5.04 13.38 -0.94
N TYR A 43 -4.98 12.10 -0.63
CA TYR A 43 -5.38 11.01 -1.52
C TYR A 43 -6.42 10.13 -0.85
N VAL A 44 -7.41 9.70 -1.59
CA VAL A 44 -8.42 8.72 -1.14
C VAL A 44 -8.65 7.68 -2.23
N GLY A 45 -9.13 6.51 -1.83
CA GLY A 45 -9.43 5.48 -2.80
C GLY A 45 -9.91 4.18 -2.17
N THR A 46 -9.73 3.10 -2.91
CA THR A 46 -10.11 1.75 -2.51
C THR A 46 -8.89 0.91 -2.19
N GLY A 47 -8.99 0.09 -1.16
CA GLY A 47 -7.91 -0.81 -0.74
C GLY A 47 -8.46 -2.19 -0.42
N GLY A 48 -7.94 -3.20 -1.12
CA GLY A 48 -8.42 -4.56 -0.97
C GLY A 48 -9.84 -4.73 -1.51
N ASP A 49 -10.52 -5.75 -1.02
CA ASP A 49 -11.89 -6.06 -1.43
C ASP A 49 -12.88 -5.29 -0.53
N GLY A 50 -13.49 -4.26 -1.11
CA GLY A 50 -14.46 -3.43 -0.41
C GLY A 50 -13.90 -2.51 0.67
N GLY A 51 -12.58 -2.37 0.76
CA GLY A 51 -11.93 -1.48 1.73
C GLY A 51 -11.68 -0.08 1.20
N THR A 52 -11.13 0.76 2.07
CA THR A 52 -10.82 2.16 1.77
C THR A 52 -9.39 2.49 2.17
N ILE A 53 -8.78 3.42 1.43
CA ILE A 53 -7.46 3.95 1.72
C ILE A 53 -7.52 5.48 1.72
N GLU A 54 -6.85 6.10 2.68
CA GLU A 54 -6.66 7.54 2.75
C GLU A 54 -5.21 7.84 3.11
N MET A 55 -4.62 8.81 2.43
CA MET A 55 -3.25 9.22 2.68
C MET A 55 -3.14 10.74 2.70
N GLN A 56 -2.44 11.26 3.70
CA GLN A 56 -2.04 12.66 3.78
C GLN A 56 -0.53 12.76 3.72
N VAL A 57 -0.03 13.44 2.71
CA VAL A 57 1.40 13.71 2.50
C VAL A 57 1.77 15.03 3.17
N TYR A 58 2.93 15.07 3.79
CA TYR A 58 3.48 16.27 4.43
C TYR A 58 5.01 16.24 4.39
N ASP A 59 5.65 17.35 4.74
CA ASP A 59 7.12 17.50 4.78
C ASP A 59 7.81 17.11 3.46
N SER A 60 7.25 17.58 2.36
CA SER A 60 7.83 17.32 1.04
C SER A 60 9.10 18.12 0.81
N ARG A 61 10.12 17.47 0.26
CA ARG A 61 11.33 18.11 -0.23
C ARG A 61 11.78 17.42 -1.53
N PHE A 62 12.46 18.16 -2.37
CA PHE A 62 12.92 17.66 -3.66
C PHE A 62 14.43 17.54 -3.69
N THR A 63 14.93 16.48 -4.30
CA THR A 63 16.36 16.24 -4.54
C THR A 63 16.59 15.81 -5.98
N GLY A 64 17.84 15.93 -6.45
CA GLY A 64 18.19 15.54 -7.81
C GLY A 64 18.45 16.70 -8.75
N GLY A 65 18.52 17.93 -8.23
CA GLY A 65 18.88 19.14 -8.98
C GLY A 65 17.69 19.91 -9.53
N ASP A 66 17.93 20.67 -10.57
CA ASP A 66 16.93 21.50 -11.23
C ASP A 66 15.88 20.63 -11.93
N PRO A 67 14.59 20.79 -11.62
CA PRO A 67 13.52 20.02 -12.24
C PRO A 67 13.42 20.19 -13.76
N GLU A 68 13.91 21.28 -14.30
CA GLU A 68 13.88 21.51 -15.74
C GLU A 68 15.00 20.76 -16.49
N THR A 69 16.05 20.39 -15.79
CA THR A 69 17.26 19.83 -16.41
C THR A 69 17.67 18.46 -15.85
N SER A 70 17.06 17.99 -14.77
CA SER A 70 17.46 16.76 -14.10
C SER A 70 16.56 15.58 -14.48
N ASP A 71 17.17 14.51 -14.97
CA ASP A 71 16.49 13.22 -15.21
C ASP A 71 16.23 12.42 -13.92
N HIS A 72 16.74 12.89 -12.80
CA HIS A 72 16.73 12.17 -11.52
C HIS A 72 16.02 12.93 -10.41
N TRP A 73 14.94 13.58 -10.75
CA TRP A 73 14.19 14.35 -9.78
C TRP A 73 13.36 13.44 -8.89
N VAL A 74 13.56 13.58 -7.57
CA VAL A 74 12.90 12.76 -6.56
C VAL A 74 12.27 13.67 -5.52
N GLN A 75 11.01 13.40 -5.21
CA GLN A 75 10.30 14.01 -4.09
C GLN A 75 10.37 13.07 -2.88
N HIS A 76 10.95 13.55 -1.79
CA HIS A 76 10.92 12.87 -0.51
C HIS A 76 9.79 13.44 0.34
N PHE A 77 9.08 12.59 1.06
CA PHE A 77 7.98 13.04 1.89
C PHE A 77 7.65 12.06 3.01
N ASN A 78 6.91 12.57 3.99
CA ASN A 78 6.26 11.77 5.01
C ASN A 78 4.77 11.69 4.71
N ALA A 79 4.12 10.64 5.19
CA ALA A 79 2.69 10.46 5.00
C ALA A 79 2.05 9.77 6.19
N THR A 80 0.79 10.06 6.42
CA THR A 80 -0.09 9.29 7.29
C THR A 80 -1.03 8.48 6.41
N LEU A 81 -1.09 7.18 6.66
CA LEU A 81 -1.96 6.25 5.95
C LEU A 81 -3.07 5.77 6.88
N ARG A 82 -4.30 5.82 6.41
CA ARG A 82 -5.44 5.13 7.01
C ARG A 82 -5.95 4.08 6.06
N LEU A 83 -6.12 2.88 6.56
CA LEU A 83 -6.56 1.74 5.77
C LEU A 83 -7.66 1.00 6.52
N THR A 84 -8.75 0.71 5.83
CA THR A 84 -9.86 -0.10 6.36
C THR A 84 -10.12 -1.25 5.40
N VAL A 85 -9.97 -2.46 5.88
CA VAL A 85 -10.15 -3.69 5.10
C VAL A 85 -10.81 -4.75 5.97
N GLY A 86 -11.89 -5.37 5.48
CA GLY A 86 -12.55 -6.46 6.18
C GLY A 86 -13.06 -6.12 7.58
N GLY A 87 -13.50 -4.89 7.78
CA GLY A 87 -13.96 -4.42 9.09
C GLY A 87 -12.83 -4.03 10.05
N GLN A 88 -11.57 -4.15 9.63
CA GLN A 88 -10.40 -3.77 10.41
C GLN A 88 -9.86 -2.44 9.92
N SER A 89 -9.43 -1.59 10.84
CA SER A 89 -8.86 -0.28 10.51
C SER A 89 -7.50 -0.10 11.17
N LEU A 90 -6.59 0.55 10.46
CA LEU A 90 -5.29 0.93 10.97
C LEU A 90 -4.92 2.35 10.57
N THR A 91 -4.00 2.94 11.33
CA THR A 91 -3.31 4.18 11.00
C THR A 91 -1.81 3.91 11.03
N ALA A 92 -1.10 4.31 10.00
CA ALA A 92 0.34 4.13 9.89
C ALA A 92 1.03 5.45 9.55
N THR A 93 2.28 5.57 9.95
CA THR A 93 3.18 6.62 9.50
C THR A 93 4.17 6.03 8.51
N LEU A 94 4.38 6.74 7.40
CA LEU A 94 5.24 6.32 6.31
C LEU A 94 6.21 7.43 5.95
N GLU A 95 7.35 7.05 5.43
CA GLU A 95 8.27 7.95 4.75
C GLU A 95 8.79 7.29 3.48
N GLY A 96 9.11 8.08 2.50
CA GLY A 96 9.64 7.55 1.25
C GLY A 96 9.73 8.60 0.17
N GLN A 97 9.61 8.14 -1.07
CA GLN A 97 9.89 8.98 -2.22
C GLN A 97 9.01 8.67 -3.42
N PHE A 98 8.83 9.67 -4.25
CA PHE A 98 8.30 9.56 -5.60
C PHE A 98 9.40 9.93 -6.59
N ASN A 99 9.67 9.05 -7.54
CA ASN A 99 10.64 9.26 -8.61
C ASN A 99 9.90 9.73 -9.87
N PHE A 100 10.19 10.94 -10.34
CA PHE A 100 9.52 11.54 -11.50
C PHE A 100 9.89 10.86 -12.81
N THR A 101 11.06 10.25 -12.90
CA THR A 101 11.49 9.52 -14.10
C THR A 101 10.76 8.21 -14.26
N THR A 102 10.70 7.40 -13.20
CA THR A 102 10.04 6.09 -13.22
C THR A 102 8.55 6.16 -12.90
N ARG A 103 8.10 7.28 -12.31
CA ARG A 103 6.73 7.50 -11.83
C ARG A 103 6.32 6.52 -10.74
N GLN A 104 7.28 6.04 -9.99
CA GLN A 104 7.07 5.09 -8.91
C GLN A 104 7.21 5.74 -7.54
N THR A 105 6.40 5.28 -6.62
CA THR A 105 6.43 5.64 -5.20
C THR A 105 6.83 4.42 -4.40
N VAL A 106 7.72 4.60 -3.45
CA VAL A 106 8.09 3.58 -2.46
C VAL A 106 8.06 4.25 -1.09
N LEU A 107 7.28 3.69 -0.19
CA LEU A 107 7.12 4.18 1.17
C LEU A 107 7.30 3.05 2.17
N ASP A 108 7.93 3.33 3.28
CA ASP A 108 8.13 2.41 4.39
C ASP A 108 7.74 3.06 5.71
N GLY A 109 7.24 2.28 6.63
CA GLY A 109 6.84 2.78 7.93
C GLY A 109 6.32 1.73 8.89
N VAL A 110 5.48 2.17 9.81
CA VAL A 110 4.96 1.33 10.90
C VAL A 110 3.51 1.67 11.20
N VAL A 111 2.72 0.65 11.51
CA VAL A 111 1.36 0.83 12.01
C VAL A 111 1.43 1.38 13.43
N LEU A 112 0.89 2.58 13.63
CA LEU A 112 0.87 3.25 14.93
C LEU A 112 -0.31 2.79 15.79
N ASP A 113 -1.47 2.56 15.18
CA ASP A 113 -2.70 2.35 15.91
C ASP A 113 -3.66 1.46 15.12
N GLY A 114 -4.48 0.71 15.86
CA GLY A 114 -5.53 -0.14 15.33
C GLY A 114 -5.06 -1.54 14.96
N TRP A 115 -5.62 -2.06 13.88
CA TRP A 115 -5.30 -3.40 13.40
C TRP A 115 -3.83 -3.55 13.07
N LEU A 116 -3.20 -4.61 13.55
CA LEU A 116 -1.77 -4.90 13.34
C LEU A 116 -0.83 -3.81 13.87
N SER A 117 -1.21 -3.13 14.94
CA SER A 117 -0.34 -2.12 15.58
C SER A 117 1.08 -2.66 15.80
N GLY A 118 2.10 -1.88 15.42
CA GLY A 118 3.50 -2.27 15.46
C GLY A 118 4.01 -3.01 14.22
N ALA A 119 3.14 -3.40 13.31
CA ALA A 119 3.56 -4.05 12.06
C ALA A 119 4.32 -3.07 11.16
N GLN A 120 5.25 -3.60 10.37
CA GLN A 120 5.90 -2.85 9.32
C GLN A 120 4.99 -2.70 8.12
N VAL A 121 5.07 -1.54 7.48
CA VAL A 121 4.30 -1.21 6.27
C VAL A 121 5.26 -0.90 5.15
N HIS A 122 5.01 -1.50 3.99
CA HIS A 122 5.71 -1.20 2.76
C HIS A 122 4.68 -0.91 1.67
N GLU A 123 4.74 0.27 1.07
CA GLU A 123 3.87 0.65 -0.04
C GLU A 123 4.69 0.84 -1.29
N GLU A 124 4.25 0.22 -2.37
CA GLU A 124 4.75 0.47 -3.71
C GLU A 124 3.58 0.86 -4.61
N ALA A 125 3.76 1.93 -5.37
CA ALA A 125 2.73 2.40 -6.26
C ALA A 125 3.31 3.02 -7.52
N LYS A 126 2.50 3.05 -8.57
CA LYS A 126 2.82 3.69 -9.84
C LYS A 126 1.76 4.74 -10.16
N LEU A 127 2.22 5.88 -10.65
CA LEU A 127 1.34 6.92 -11.17
C LEU A 127 0.72 6.45 -12.49
N THR A 128 -0.61 6.38 -12.55
CA THR A 128 -1.36 5.88 -13.71
C THR A 128 -2.25 6.93 -14.35
N GLY A 129 -2.48 8.06 -13.67
CA GLY A 129 -3.32 9.14 -14.18
C GLY A 129 -2.91 10.49 -13.62
N PHE A 130 -3.21 11.57 -14.34
CA PHE A 130 -2.78 12.93 -14.01
C PHE A 130 -3.91 13.89 -13.65
N SER A 131 -5.13 13.56 -13.97
CA SER A 131 -6.27 14.45 -13.72
C SER A 131 -7.51 13.67 -13.25
N PRO A 132 -7.62 13.39 -11.96
CA PRO A 132 -6.67 13.68 -10.88
C PRO A 132 -5.44 12.76 -10.89
N LEU A 133 -4.40 13.15 -10.14
CA LEU A 133 -3.26 12.26 -9.91
C LEU A 133 -3.77 10.96 -9.29
N THR A 134 -3.48 9.83 -9.96
CA THR A 134 -3.96 8.52 -9.57
C THR A 134 -2.79 7.56 -9.46
N PHE A 135 -2.76 6.82 -8.35
CA PHE A 135 -1.73 5.82 -8.06
C PHE A 135 -2.37 4.45 -7.85
N VAL A 136 -1.76 3.44 -8.45
CA VAL A 136 -2.14 2.04 -8.28
C VAL A 136 -0.95 1.27 -7.73
N GLY A 137 -1.19 0.45 -6.73
CA GLY A 137 -0.11 -0.30 -6.11
C GLY A 137 -0.58 -1.27 -5.05
N THR A 138 0.34 -1.57 -4.13
CA THR A 138 0.12 -2.50 -3.02
C THR A 138 0.64 -1.94 -1.72
N VAL A 139 -0.07 -2.25 -0.64
CA VAL A 139 0.40 -2.08 0.73
C VAL A 139 0.69 -3.47 1.28
N ARG A 140 1.90 -3.67 1.76
CA ARG A 140 2.31 -4.90 2.43
C ARG A 140 2.44 -4.64 3.93
N LEU A 141 1.74 -5.43 4.71
CA LEU A 141 1.79 -5.38 6.17
C LEU A 141 2.56 -6.60 6.65
N MET A 142 3.62 -6.38 7.42
CA MET A 142 4.52 -7.44 7.88
C MET A 142 4.59 -7.43 9.39
N ARG A 143 4.09 -8.50 10.02
CA ARG A 143 4.30 -8.67 11.44
C ARG A 143 5.78 -8.99 11.69
N GLY A 144 6.36 -8.28 12.65
CA GLY A 144 7.65 -8.67 13.16
C GLY A 144 7.60 -10.07 13.76
N SER A 145 8.69 -10.82 13.63
CA SER A 145 8.83 -12.05 14.40
C SER A 145 8.67 -11.71 15.88
N ALA A 146 7.74 -12.38 16.55
CA ALA A 146 7.69 -12.35 18.00
C ALA A 146 9.04 -12.88 18.51
N GLY A 147 9.88 -11.96 18.96
CA GLY A 147 11.19 -12.30 19.51
C GLY A 147 11.08 -13.11 20.79
#